data_fe778a73a4a21f9d77e3ce6be3a1b734
#
_entry.id   fe778a73a4a21f9d77e3ce6be3a1b734
#
_cell.length_a   1.000
_cell.length_b   1.000
_cell.length_c   1.000
_cell.angle_alpha   90.00
_cell.angle_beta   90.00
_cell.angle_gamma   90.00
#
_symmetry.space_group_name_H-M   'P 1'
#
loop_
_entity.id
_entity.type
_entity.pdbx_description
1 polymer ?
#
loop_
_entity_poly.entity_id
_entity_poly.type
_entity_poly.pdbx_seq_one_letter_code
_entity_poly.pdbx_strand_id
1 'polypeptide(L)'
;MKTEPYIYWCADDFGITAASCDRIAECAANGCLNKISVLPNSDVEDIAGRLKKIRDIRKVTFCVHLNFVEGHCVSDKNDIPLLVDCGGSFKNSFTGLLKLSLSKSRKALREQLKTEMKAQISRAATFFPENEPLFIDSHQHTHMIPLIFSVLCEVIEEEGLRVEYLRMPSEPVLPFLKFPSLYPQYISVNLIKQWLLKLFGLLNRKRFNALNIKTACFFGIMFSGNMTEKRVARLLPAYRKYAAGRGCEIEILFHPGYVS
;
A
#
# COMPACT_ATOMS: atom_id res chain seq x y z
N MET A 1 0.48 3.89 32.22
CA MET A 1 -0.39 4.62 31.27
C MET A 1 -0.13 4.01 29.89
N LYS A 2 -1.17 3.55 29.16
CA LYS A 2 -0.97 3.09 27.77
C LYS A 2 -0.71 4.34 26.93
N THR A 3 0.42 4.39 26.24
CA THR A 3 0.75 5.48 25.30
C THR A 3 -0.30 5.54 24.18
N GLU A 4 -0.67 6.74 23.76
CA GLU A 4 -1.54 6.90 22.59
C GLU A 4 -0.86 6.29 21.36
N PRO A 5 -1.62 5.53 20.51
CA PRO A 5 -1.06 4.95 19.28
C PRO A 5 -0.64 6.06 18.31
N TYR A 6 0.53 5.90 17.72
CA TYR A 6 0.96 6.76 16.61
C TYR A 6 0.03 6.57 15.40
N ILE A 7 -0.21 7.66 14.67
CA ILE A 7 -1.10 7.65 13.51
C ILE A 7 -0.31 8.03 12.26
N TYR A 8 -0.25 7.11 11.31
CA TYR A 8 0.16 7.40 9.95
C TYR A 8 -1.03 7.97 9.17
N TRP A 9 -0.94 9.25 8.81
CA TRP A 9 -1.83 9.90 7.85
C TRP A 9 -1.22 9.70 6.47
N CYS A 10 -1.69 8.68 5.75
CA CYS A 10 -1.06 8.18 4.54
C CYS A 10 -1.79 8.64 3.29
N ALA A 11 -1.03 9.08 2.27
CA ALA A 11 -1.53 9.21 0.91
C ALA A 11 -0.88 8.17 0.01
N ASP A 12 -1.70 7.43 -0.73
CA ASP A 12 -1.24 6.50 -1.76
C ASP A 12 -1.13 7.20 -3.14
N ASP A 13 -0.54 6.48 -4.09
CA ASP A 13 -0.49 6.82 -5.52
C ASP A 13 0.33 8.07 -5.86
N PHE A 14 1.35 8.43 -5.07
CA PHE A 14 2.32 9.45 -5.48
C PHE A 14 3.10 8.93 -6.69
N GLY A 15 2.98 9.63 -7.81
CA GLY A 15 3.60 9.21 -9.07
C GLY A 15 2.63 8.65 -10.10
N ILE A 16 1.33 8.55 -9.81
CA ILE A 16 0.35 8.09 -10.80
C ILE A 16 0.08 9.16 -11.87
N THR A 17 0.02 10.43 -11.47
CA THR A 17 -0.04 11.61 -12.35
C THR A 17 0.70 12.78 -11.70
N ALA A 18 1.14 13.76 -12.49
CA ALA A 18 1.74 14.98 -11.97
C ALA A 18 0.77 15.74 -11.05
N ALA A 19 -0.51 15.81 -11.42
CA ALA A 19 -1.54 16.48 -10.62
C ALA A 19 -1.74 15.82 -9.26
N SER A 20 -1.72 14.47 -9.17
CA SER A 20 -1.80 13.78 -7.88
C SER A 20 -0.57 14.04 -7.02
N CYS A 21 0.63 14.07 -7.63
CA CYS A 21 1.86 14.42 -6.93
C CYS A 21 1.78 15.82 -6.30
N ASP A 22 1.34 16.81 -7.08
CA ASP A 22 1.22 18.20 -6.63
C ASP A 22 0.21 18.31 -5.47
N ARG A 23 -0.93 17.64 -5.57
CA ARG A 23 -1.95 17.61 -4.51
C ARG A 23 -1.47 16.95 -3.23
N ILE A 24 -0.79 15.81 -3.35
CA ILE A 24 -0.20 15.09 -2.20
C ILE A 24 0.89 15.94 -1.55
N ALA A 25 1.74 16.60 -2.35
CA ALA A 25 2.78 17.50 -1.86
C ALA A 25 2.18 18.69 -1.08
N GLU A 26 1.11 19.31 -1.58
CA GLU A 26 0.37 20.37 -0.89
C GLU A 26 -0.19 19.88 0.46
N CYS A 27 -0.85 18.72 0.49
CA CYS A 27 -1.37 18.13 1.73
C CYS A 27 -0.24 17.84 2.74
N ALA A 28 0.91 17.37 2.28
CA ALA A 28 2.06 17.13 3.15
C ALA A 28 2.63 18.44 3.70
N ALA A 29 2.81 19.47 2.86
CA ALA A 29 3.29 20.79 3.27
C ALA A 29 2.38 21.42 4.33
N ASN A 30 1.06 21.29 4.18
CA ASN A 30 0.06 21.78 5.13
C ASN A 30 -0.05 20.92 6.40
N GLY A 31 0.73 19.84 6.50
CA GLY A 31 0.76 18.98 7.69
C GLY A 31 -0.37 17.96 7.82
N CYS A 32 -1.12 17.75 6.77
CA CYS A 32 -2.22 16.78 6.76
C CYS A 32 -1.73 15.34 6.59
N LEU A 33 -0.49 15.15 6.09
CA LEU A 33 0.12 13.84 5.83
C LEU A 33 1.49 13.72 6.52
N ASN A 34 1.80 12.51 6.97
CA ASN A 34 3.12 12.13 7.50
C ASN A 34 3.67 10.83 6.89
N LYS A 35 2.92 10.22 5.96
CA LYS A 35 3.33 9.06 5.17
C LYS A 35 2.84 9.21 3.72
N ILE A 36 3.67 8.84 2.76
CA ILE A 36 3.36 8.88 1.34
C ILE A 36 3.85 7.59 0.68
N SER A 37 2.94 6.91 -0.01
CA SER A 37 3.26 5.70 -0.79
C SER A 37 3.56 6.09 -2.23
N VAL A 38 4.78 5.78 -2.69
CA VAL A 38 5.36 6.24 -3.94
C VAL A 38 5.46 5.10 -4.94
N LEU A 39 4.90 5.29 -6.12
CA LEU A 39 4.95 4.33 -7.22
C LEU A 39 6.35 4.26 -7.83
N PRO A 40 7.06 3.11 -7.75
CA PRO A 40 8.37 2.96 -8.36
C PRO A 40 8.32 2.99 -9.89
N ASN A 41 7.20 2.56 -10.46
CA ASN A 41 6.97 2.53 -11.91
C ASN A 41 6.35 3.82 -12.47
N SER A 42 6.46 4.93 -11.76
CA SER A 42 5.96 6.23 -12.20
C SER A 42 6.66 6.71 -13.47
N ASP A 43 5.86 7.27 -14.40
CA ASP A 43 6.32 7.99 -15.60
C ASP A 43 6.34 9.52 -15.36
N VAL A 44 5.99 9.98 -14.16
CA VAL A 44 6.05 11.40 -13.78
C VAL A 44 7.51 11.84 -13.64
N GLU A 45 7.85 12.93 -14.30
CA GLU A 45 9.20 13.47 -14.27
C GLU A 45 9.64 13.92 -12.86
N ASP A 46 10.92 13.72 -12.58
CA ASP A 46 11.61 14.19 -11.36
C ASP A 46 10.95 13.77 -10.04
N ILE A 47 10.53 12.51 -9.92
CA ILE A 47 9.97 11.97 -8.68
C ILE A 47 10.91 12.23 -7.49
N ALA A 48 12.20 11.96 -7.63
CA ALA A 48 13.18 12.15 -6.56
C ALA A 48 13.27 13.62 -6.09
N GLY A 49 13.30 14.58 -7.03
CA GLY A 49 13.30 16.01 -6.70
C GLY A 49 12.00 16.46 -6.03
N ARG A 50 10.85 15.93 -6.48
CA ARG A 50 9.54 16.20 -5.86
C ARG A 50 9.49 15.69 -4.40
N LEU A 51 9.98 14.48 -4.15
CA LEU A 51 10.06 13.91 -2.80
C LEU A 51 11.06 14.67 -1.92
N LYS A 52 12.19 15.11 -2.49
CA LYS A 52 13.14 15.95 -1.77
C LYS A 52 12.49 17.26 -1.31
N LYS A 53 11.76 17.95 -2.17
CA LYS A 53 11.06 19.18 -1.81
C LYS A 53 10.08 18.98 -0.65
N ILE A 54 9.32 17.87 -0.65
CA ILE A 54 8.41 17.53 0.47
C ILE A 54 9.21 17.34 1.77
N ARG A 55 10.32 16.62 1.71
CA ARG A 55 11.16 16.30 2.86
C ARG A 55 11.86 17.53 3.44
N ASP A 56 12.24 18.48 2.59
CA ASP A 56 12.87 19.75 3.02
C ASP A 56 11.86 20.63 3.81
N ILE A 57 10.57 20.46 3.58
CA ILE A 57 9.52 21.21 4.30
C ILE A 57 9.12 20.48 5.58
N ARG A 58 9.03 19.14 5.57
CA ARG A 58 8.49 18.36 6.67
C ARG A 58 9.02 16.92 6.72
N LYS A 59 9.14 16.39 7.94
CA LYS A 59 9.44 14.97 8.12
C LYS A 59 8.24 14.12 7.67
N VAL A 60 8.41 13.39 6.58
CA VAL A 60 7.44 12.46 6.01
C VAL A 60 8.11 11.11 5.77
N THR A 61 7.42 10.02 6.11
CA THR A 61 7.86 8.66 5.79
C THR A 61 7.44 8.31 4.37
N PHE A 62 8.39 7.86 3.54
CA PHE A 62 8.09 7.35 2.21
C PHE A 62 7.97 5.83 2.22
N CYS A 63 7.02 5.32 1.43
CA CYS A 63 6.70 3.91 1.33
C CYS A 63 6.83 3.46 -0.12
N VAL A 64 7.45 2.31 -0.37
CA VAL A 64 7.49 1.68 -1.69
C VAL A 64 6.09 1.16 -2.01
N HIS A 65 5.43 1.77 -2.99
CA HIS A 65 4.10 1.39 -3.45
C HIS A 65 4.18 0.46 -4.65
N LEU A 66 4.40 -0.84 -4.38
CA LEU A 66 4.53 -1.85 -5.45
C LEU A 66 3.30 -1.87 -6.34
N ASN A 67 3.50 -1.92 -7.66
CA ASN A 67 2.41 -1.90 -8.63
C ASN A 67 2.59 -2.97 -9.70
N PHE A 68 1.54 -3.74 -9.97
CA PHE A 68 1.51 -4.82 -10.96
C PHE A 68 0.25 -4.78 -11.84
N VAL A 69 -0.48 -3.65 -11.82
CA VAL A 69 -1.80 -3.56 -12.45
C VAL A 69 -1.99 -2.32 -13.31
N GLU A 70 -1.13 -1.30 -13.17
CA GLU A 70 -1.32 -0.02 -13.86
C GLU A 70 0.03 0.61 -14.26
N GLY A 71 0.07 1.29 -15.43
CA GLY A 71 1.28 1.92 -15.97
C GLY A 71 2.27 0.92 -16.56
N HIS A 72 3.54 1.36 -16.76
CA HIS A 72 4.59 0.55 -17.36
C HIS A 72 5.38 -0.23 -16.31
N CYS A 73 5.96 -1.35 -16.72
CA CYS A 73 6.89 -2.12 -15.88
C CYS A 73 8.25 -1.40 -15.74
N VAL A 74 8.99 -1.78 -14.70
CA VAL A 74 10.35 -1.30 -14.45
C VAL A 74 11.39 -2.26 -15.02
N SER A 75 11.14 -3.56 -14.98
CA SER A 75 12.00 -4.60 -15.57
C SER A 75 11.85 -4.68 -17.10
N ASP A 76 12.71 -5.48 -17.74
CA ASP A 76 12.54 -5.75 -19.18
C ASP A 76 11.21 -6.48 -19.41
N LYS A 77 10.36 -5.91 -20.26
CA LYS A 77 9.05 -6.46 -20.61
C LYS A 77 9.11 -7.87 -21.19
N ASN A 78 10.21 -8.24 -21.84
CA ASN A 78 10.42 -9.56 -22.39
C ASN A 78 10.59 -10.64 -21.33
N ASP A 79 11.03 -10.27 -20.13
CA ASP A 79 11.21 -11.18 -19.00
C ASP A 79 9.90 -11.44 -18.25
N ILE A 80 8.88 -10.58 -18.45
CA ILE A 80 7.62 -10.64 -17.70
C ILE A 80 6.34 -10.66 -18.58
N PRO A 81 6.29 -11.45 -19.64
CA PRO A 81 5.18 -11.42 -20.61
C PRO A 81 3.80 -11.82 -20.04
N LEU A 82 3.73 -12.47 -18.86
CA LEU A 82 2.45 -12.72 -18.20
C LEU A 82 1.88 -11.47 -17.52
N LEU A 83 2.73 -10.55 -17.11
CA LEU A 83 2.34 -9.33 -16.39
C LEU A 83 1.99 -8.19 -17.32
N VAL A 84 2.69 -8.05 -18.45
CA VAL A 84 2.60 -6.89 -19.36
C VAL A 84 2.19 -7.26 -20.79
N ASP A 85 1.75 -6.28 -21.53
CA ASP A 85 1.52 -6.35 -22.96
C ASP A 85 2.82 -6.13 -23.76
N CYS A 86 2.73 -6.11 -25.10
CA CYS A 86 3.88 -5.88 -26.00
C CYS A 86 4.51 -4.48 -25.84
N GLY A 87 3.75 -3.50 -25.31
CA GLY A 87 4.23 -2.16 -24.99
C GLY A 87 4.95 -2.06 -23.64
N GLY A 88 4.82 -3.07 -22.78
CA GLY A 88 5.35 -3.06 -21.41
C GLY A 88 4.37 -2.51 -20.38
N SER A 89 3.11 -2.27 -20.75
CA SER A 89 2.07 -1.84 -19.82
C SER A 89 1.47 -3.03 -19.09
N PHE A 90 1.23 -2.88 -17.77
CA PHE A 90 0.55 -3.92 -17.00
C PHE A 90 -0.85 -4.18 -17.56
N LYS A 91 -1.15 -5.45 -17.79
CA LYS A 91 -2.41 -5.89 -18.45
C LYS A 91 -3.39 -6.62 -17.54
N ASN A 92 -3.01 -6.88 -16.30
CA ASN A 92 -3.83 -7.64 -15.38
C ASN A 92 -4.47 -6.72 -14.34
N SER A 93 -5.74 -6.94 -14.05
CA SER A 93 -6.38 -6.39 -12.85
C SER A 93 -6.02 -7.21 -11.60
N PHE A 94 -6.39 -6.74 -10.42
CA PHE A 94 -6.28 -7.50 -9.17
C PHE A 94 -6.88 -8.93 -9.30
N THR A 95 -8.08 -9.03 -9.86
CA THR A 95 -8.74 -10.33 -10.07
C THR A 95 -8.04 -11.18 -11.12
N GLY A 96 -7.44 -10.55 -12.15
CA GLY A 96 -6.62 -11.22 -13.17
C GLY A 96 -5.39 -11.86 -12.54
N LEU A 97 -4.64 -11.12 -11.72
CA LEU A 97 -3.49 -11.63 -10.98
C LEU A 97 -3.87 -12.76 -10.02
N LEU A 98 -5.02 -12.63 -9.32
CA LEU A 98 -5.52 -13.68 -8.45
C LEU A 98 -5.83 -14.96 -9.25
N LYS A 99 -6.50 -14.88 -10.38
CA LYS A 99 -6.79 -16.02 -11.26
C LYS A 99 -5.50 -16.66 -11.79
N LEU A 100 -4.54 -15.85 -12.25
CA LEU A 100 -3.23 -16.34 -12.70
C LEU A 100 -2.47 -17.05 -11.57
N SER A 101 -2.54 -16.55 -10.35
CA SER A 101 -1.89 -17.16 -9.19
C SER A 101 -2.42 -18.54 -8.82
N LEU A 102 -3.61 -18.90 -9.29
CA LEU A 102 -4.27 -20.19 -9.10
C LEU A 102 -4.21 -21.07 -10.36
N SER A 103 -3.64 -20.59 -11.46
CA SER A 103 -3.58 -21.28 -12.74
C SER A 103 -2.34 -22.17 -12.89
N LYS A 104 -2.26 -22.90 -14.01
CA LYS A 104 -1.07 -23.67 -14.39
C LYS A 104 0.16 -22.78 -14.61
N SER A 105 -0.03 -21.50 -14.92
CA SER A 105 1.04 -20.51 -15.11
C SER A 105 1.64 -19.99 -13.80
N ARG A 106 1.15 -20.47 -12.64
CA ARG A 106 1.57 -20.00 -11.30
C ARG A 106 3.09 -19.96 -11.11
N LYS A 107 3.83 -20.99 -11.60
CA LYS A 107 5.29 -21.04 -11.45
C LYS A 107 5.97 -19.93 -12.26
N ALA A 108 5.59 -19.77 -13.53
CA ALA A 108 6.11 -18.71 -14.39
C ALA A 108 5.72 -17.32 -13.87
N LEU A 109 4.47 -17.15 -13.41
CA LEU A 109 4.01 -15.90 -12.81
C LEU A 109 4.85 -15.52 -11.58
N ARG A 110 5.22 -16.50 -10.75
CA ARG A 110 6.06 -16.28 -9.57
C ARG A 110 7.42 -15.67 -9.93
N GLU A 111 8.11 -16.24 -10.92
CA GLU A 111 9.42 -15.75 -11.36
C GLU A 111 9.30 -14.33 -11.95
N GLN A 112 8.28 -14.09 -12.76
CA GLN A 112 8.05 -12.77 -13.36
C GLN A 112 7.71 -11.70 -12.29
N LEU A 113 6.88 -12.05 -11.30
CA LEU A 113 6.58 -11.16 -10.17
C LEU A 113 7.87 -10.84 -9.38
N LYS A 114 8.75 -11.81 -9.21
CA LYS A 114 10.02 -11.65 -8.49
C LYS A 114 10.94 -10.70 -9.24
N THR A 115 11.08 -10.87 -10.56
CA THR A 115 11.87 -9.99 -11.44
C THR A 115 11.39 -8.55 -11.34
N GLU A 116 10.10 -8.33 -11.55
CA GLU A 116 9.52 -6.99 -11.51
C GLU A 116 9.58 -6.35 -10.12
N MET A 117 9.32 -7.13 -9.06
CA MET A 117 9.37 -6.64 -7.69
C MET A 117 10.77 -6.17 -7.29
N LYS A 118 11.82 -6.93 -7.64
CA LYS A 118 13.21 -6.54 -7.41
C LYS A 118 13.55 -5.24 -8.16
N ALA A 119 13.13 -5.12 -9.41
CA ALA A 119 13.33 -3.92 -10.22
C ALA A 119 12.62 -2.70 -9.60
N GLN A 120 11.36 -2.85 -9.16
CA GLN A 120 10.62 -1.77 -8.52
C GLN A 120 11.26 -1.33 -7.19
N ILE A 121 11.66 -2.26 -6.34
CA ILE A 121 12.31 -1.93 -5.05
C ILE A 121 13.65 -1.24 -5.30
N SER A 122 14.45 -1.74 -6.23
CA SER A 122 15.73 -1.12 -6.61
C SER A 122 15.53 0.30 -7.13
N ARG A 123 14.54 0.53 -8.00
CA ARG A 123 14.21 1.87 -8.49
C ARG A 123 13.73 2.79 -7.37
N ALA A 124 12.88 2.30 -6.46
CA ALA A 124 12.44 3.07 -5.31
C ALA A 124 13.60 3.52 -4.41
N ALA A 125 14.61 2.69 -4.24
CA ALA A 125 15.80 3.03 -3.47
C ALA A 125 16.54 4.27 -4.03
N THR A 126 16.41 4.56 -5.34
CA THR A 126 16.98 5.78 -5.94
C THR A 126 16.20 7.05 -5.59
N PHE A 127 14.96 6.92 -5.11
CA PHE A 127 14.08 8.05 -4.75
C PHE A 127 14.20 8.43 -3.27
N PHE A 128 14.57 7.44 -2.43
CA PHE A 128 14.54 7.57 -0.98
C PHE A 128 15.94 7.90 -0.41
N PRO A 129 16.02 8.40 0.83
CA PRO A 129 17.30 8.61 1.48
C PRO A 129 18.06 7.29 1.65
N GLU A 130 19.36 7.36 1.47
CA GLU A 130 20.24 6.22 1.70
C GLU A 130 20.14 5.75 3.16
N ASN A 131 20.24 4.45 3.37
CA ASN A 131 20.27 3.81 4.69
C ASN A 131 18.99 3.92 5.54
N GLU A 132 17.89 4.47 5.04
CA GLU A 132 16.61 4.38 5.73
C GLU A 132 15.98 2.99 5.54
N PRO A 133 15.30 2.45 6.57
CA PRO A 133 14.58 1.19 6.42
C PRO A 133 13.37 1.38 5.50
N LEU A 134 13.05 0.35 4.74
CA LEU A 134 11.94 0.38 3.81
C LEU A 134 10.60 0.25 4.53
N PHE A 135 9.63 1.02 4.08
CA PHE A 135 8.21 0.82 4.30
C PHE A 135 7.64 0.30 2.99
N ILE A 136 6.81 -0.74 3.01
CA ILE A 136 6.32 -1.38 1.79
C ILE A 136 4.79 -1.53 1.87
N ASP A 137 4.15 -1.22 0.77
CA ASP A 137 2.76 -1.53 0.49
C ASP A 137 2.54 -1.75 -1.02
N SER A 138 1.31 -1.72 -1.53
CA SER A 138 1.11 -1.81 -2.97
C SER A 138 -0.20 -1.19 -3.44
N HIS A 139 -0.17 -0.75 -4.69
CA HIS A 139 -1.33 -0.27 -5.42
C HIS A 139 -2.42 -1.34 -5.47
N GLN A 140 -3.66 -0.93 -5.21
CA GLN A 140 -4.83 -1.79 -5.04
C GLN A 140 -4.64 -2.97 -4.04
N HIS A 141 -3.61 -2.89 -3.17
CA HIS A 141 -3.27 -3.92 -2.19
C HIS A 141 -2.93 -5.29 -2.81
N THR A 142 -2.38 -5.31 -4.01
CA THR A 142 -2.05 -6.52 -4.78
C THR A 142 -1.06 -7.44 -4.06
N HIS A 143 -0.16 -6.89 -3.23
CA HIS A 143 0.76 -7.69 -2.42
C HIS A 143 0.05 -8.67 -1.47
N MET A 144 -1.23 -8.41 -1.12
CA MET A 144 -1.99 -9.32 -0.27
C MET A 144 -2.38 -10.64 -0.92
N ILE A 145 -2.39 -10.73 -2.26
CA ILE A 145 -2.61 -12.00 -2.98
C ILE A 145 -1.54 -13.01 -2.50
N PRO A 146 -1.92 -14.22 -2.00
CA PRO A 146 -1.00 -15.10 -1.28
C PRO A 146 0.27 -15.49 -2.05
N LEU A 147 0.19 -15.60 -3.38
CA LEU A 147 1.38 -15.83 -4.21
C LEU A 147 2.30 -14.62 -4.21
N ILE A 148 1.75 -13.42 -4.43
CA ILE A 148 2.52 -12.16 -4.48
C ILE A 148 3.14 -11.89 -3.11
N PHE A 149 2.39 -12.13 -2.03
CA PHE A 149 2.91 -12.01 -0.66
C PHE A 149 4.07 -12.98 -0.39
N SER A 150 3.96 -14.21 -0.87
CA SER A 150 5.04 -15.20 -0.77
C SER A 150 6.31 -14.74 -1.51
N VAL A 151 6.15 -14.17 -2.72
CA VAL A 151 7.26 -13.61 -3.51
C VAL A 151 7.89 -12.42 -2.80
N LEU A 152 7.08 -11.53 -2.22
CA LEU A 152 7.58 -10.38 -1.46
C LEU A 152 8.43 -10.83 -0.25
N CYS A 153 7.96 -11.83 0.51
CA CYS A 153 8.76 -12.36 1.62
C CYS A 153 10.11 -12.90 1.15
N GLU A 154 10.14 -13.64 0.04
CA GLU A 154 11.37 -14.17 -0.54
C GLU A 154 12.31 -13.08 -1.02
N VAL A 155 11.79 -12.05 -1.71
CA VAL A 155 12.61 -10.92 -2.15
C VAL A 155 13.20 -10.18 -0.94
N ILE A 156 12.44 -9.97 0.13
CA ILE A 156 12.94 -9.35 1.36
C ILE A 156 14.11 -10.17 1.94
N GLU A 157 13.96 -11.50 2.01
CA GLU A 157 14.96 -12.39 2.58
C GLU A 157 16.20 -12.53 1.68
N GLU A 158 16.02 -12.74 0.37
CA GLU A 158 17.10 -12.96 -0.59
C GLU A 158 17.97 -11.73 -0.80
N GLU A 159 17.35 -10.54 -0.88
CA GLU A 159 18.06 -9.28 -1.06
C GLU A 159 18.55 -8.67 0.28
N GLY A 160 18.25 -9.33 1.40
CA GLY A 160 18.61 -8.82 2.73
C GLY A 160 18.03 -7.43 3.02
N LEU A 161 16.81 -7.17 2.55
CA LEU A 161 16.20 -5.84 2.65
C LEU A 161 15.87 -5.50 4.10
N ARG A 162 16.28 -4.31 4.55
CA ARG A 162 15.90 -3.78 5.85
C ARG A 162 14.51 -3.16 5.78
N VAL A 163 13.48 -3.95 6.03
CA VAL A 163 12.08 -3.52 6.02
C VAL A 163 11.61 -3.29 7.45
N GLU A 164 11.18 -2.07 7.77
CA GLU A 164 10.62 -1.73 9.09
C GLU A 164 9.11 -1.93 9.16
N TYR A 165 8.42 -1.68 8.05
CA TYR A 165 6.97 -1.69 7.99
C TYR A 165 6.45 -2.37 6.72
N LEU A 166 5.46 -3.25 6.89
CA LEU A 166 4.71 -3.85 5.79
C LEU A 166 3.20 -3.67 6.07
N ARG A 167 2.51 -2.99 5.15
CA ARG A 167 1.07 -2.78 5.27
C ARG A 167 0.31 -4.11 5.21
N MET A 168 -0.56 -4.33 6.20
CA MET A 168 -1.53 -5.43 6.21
C MET A 168 -2.94 -4.81 6.20
N PRO A 169 -3.50 -4.49 5.03
CA PRO A 169 -4.72 -3.70 4.89
C PRO A 169 -5.97 -4.52 5.21
N SER A 170 -6.14 -4.84 6.48
CA SER A 170 -7.32 -5.53 7.00
C SER A 170 -7.91 -4.69 8.13
N GLU A 171 -9.05 -4.08 7.87
CA GLU A 171 -9.71 -3.22 8.85
C GLU A 171 -10.34 -4.04 9.99
N PRO A 172 -10.18 -3.58 11.23
CA PRO A 172 -10.88 -4.17 12.37
C PRO A 172 -12.38 -3.85 12.29
N VAL A 173 -13.21 -4.87 12.43
CA VAL A 173 -14.68 -4.71 12.35
C VAL A 173 -15.25 -3.99 13.58
N LEU A 174 -14.65 -4.19 14.78
CA LEU A 174 -15.19 -3.68 16.05
C LEU A 174 -15.40 -2.15 16.10
N PRO A 175 -14.51 -1.28 15.56
CA PRO A 175 -14.77 0.14 15.50
C PRO A 175 -16.05 0.49 14.75
N PHE A 176 -16.35 -0.20 13.65
CA PHE A 176 -17.51 0.07 12.80
C PHE A 176 -18.83 -0.37 13.44
N LEU A 177 -18.83 -1.47 14.19
CA LEU A 177 -20.05 -1.98 14.85
C LEU A 177 -20.65 -0.98 15.84
N LYS A 178 -19.87 -0.03 16.33
CA LYS A 178 -20.33 1.00 17.28
C LYS A 178 -21.11 2.14 16.62
N PHE A 179 -21.16 2.18 15.29
CA PHE A 179 -21.77 3.27 14.54
C PHE A 179 -22.75 2.76 13.48
N PRO A 180 -23.92 2.21 13.88
CA PRO A 180 -24.91 1.66 12.95
C PRO A 180 -25.37 2.68 11.89
N SER A 181 -25.37 3.97 12.22
CA SER A 181 -25.73 5.05 11.29
C SER A 181 -24.79 5.20 10.09
N LEU A 182 -23.63 4.54 10.10
CA LEU A 182 -22.71 4.49 8.95
C LEU A 182 -23.01 3.31 8.02
N TYR A 183 -23.78 2.30 8.44
CA TYR A 183 -24.03 1.09 7.65
C TYR A 183 -24.64 1.36 6.26
N PRO A 184 -25.61 2.28 6.09
CA PRO A 184 -26.12 2.61 4.76
C PRO A 184 -25.12 3.29 3.83
N GLN A 185 -23.97 3.74 4.38
CA GLN A 185 -22.93 4.43 3.62
C GLN A 185 -21.82 3.49 3.12
N TYR A 186 -21.88 2.20 3.47
CA TYR A 186 -20.90 1.24 3.01
C TYR A 186 -21.20 0.83 1.57
N ILE A 187 -20.18 0.88 0.74
CA ILE A 187 -20.26 0.41 -0.65
C ILE A 187 -20.06 -1.10 -0.66
N SER A 188 -20.95 -1.84 -1.30
CA SER A 188 -20.93 -3.31 -1.35
C SER A 188 -19.58 -3.88 -1.86
N VAL A 189 -18.97 -3.22 -2.86
CA VAL A 189 -17.66 -3.61 -3.40
C VAL A 189 -16.57 -3.49 -2.33
N ASN A 190 -16.60 -2.44 -1.51
CA ASN A 190 -15.63 -2.25 -0.43
C ASN A 190 -15.80 -3.31 0.68
N LEU A 191 -17.02 -3.74 0.95
CA LEU A 191 -17.28 -4.85 1.88
C LEU A 191 -16.66 -6.16 1.37
N ILE A 192 -16.88 -6.49 0.10
CA ILE A 192 -16.29 -7.68 -0.53
C ILE A 192 -14.76 -7.59 -0.49
N LYS A 193 -14.19 -6.43 -0.85
CA LYS A 193 -12.75 -6.18 -0.80
C LYS A 193 -12.21 -6.37 0.62
N GLN A 194 -12.88 -5.83 1.63
CA GLN A 194 -12.51 -5.99 3.04
C GLN A 194 -12.48 -7.46 3.48
N TRP A 195 -13.50 -8.24 3.15
CA TRP A 195 -13.53 -9.67 3.48
C TRP A 195 -12.44 -10.47 2.78
N LEU A 196 -12.18 -10.18 1.50
CA LEU A 196 -11.12 -10.82 0.72
C LEU A 196 -9.74 -10.51 1.30
N LEU A 197 -9.46 -9.24 1.60
CA LEU A 197 -8.19 -8.83 2.22
C LEU A 197 -8.01 -9.42 3.62
N LYS A 198 -9.08 -9.55 4.39
CA LYS A 198 -9.05 -10.23 5.68
C LYS A 198 -8.70 -11.71 5.55
N LEU A 199 -9.31 -12.41 4.58
CA LEU A 199 -8.97 -13.80 4.27
C LEU A 199 -7.50 -13.93 3.87
N PHE A 200 -7.01 -13.07 2.98
CA PHE A 200 -5.60 -13.08 2.57
C PHE A 200 -4.66 -12.74 3.73
N GLY A 201 -5.06 -11.84 4.63
CA GLY A 201 -4.31 -11.56 5.86
C GLY A 201 -4.16 -12.81 6.74
N LEU A 202 -5.21 -13.63 6.86
CA LEU A 202 -5.14 -14.89 7.59
C LEU A 202 -4.22 -15.91 6.89
N LEU A 203 -4.30 -16.04 5.56
CA LEU A 203 -3.45 -16.94 4.78
C LEU A 203 -1.98 -16.55 4.83
N ASN A 204 -1.69 -15.24 4.84
CA ASN A 204 -0.33 -14.69 4.86
C ASN A 204 0.28 -14.60 6.26
N ARG A 205 -0.54 -14.76 7.32
CA ARG A 205 -0.16 -14.50 8.71
C ARG A 205 1.13 -15.22 9.16
N LYS A 206 1.27 -16.49 8.78
CA LYS A 206 2.45 -17.28 9.16
C LYS A 206 3.74 -16.67 8.58
N ARG A 207 3.71 -16.31 7.28
CA ARG A 207 4.86 -15.68 6.60
C ARG A 207 5.14 -14.28 7.16
N PHE A 208 4.10 -13.48 7.33
CA PHE A 208 4.24 -12.14 7.93
C PHE A 208 4.91 -12.20 9.30
N ASN A 209 4.44 -13.10 10.19
CA ASN A 209 5.02 -13.23 11.53
C ASN A 209 6.48 -13.69 11.50
N ALA A 210 6.90 -14.48 10.49
CA ALA A 210 8.29 -14.92 10.34
C ALA A 210 9.24 -13.75 10.01
N LEU A 211 8.76 -12.72 9.31
CA LEU A 211 9.58 -11.55 8.95
C LEU A 211 9.88 -10.63 10.14
N ASN A 212 9.13 -10.74 11.24
CA ASN A 212 9.25 -9.86 12.42
C ASN A 212 9.20 -8.35 12.07
N ILE A 213 8.37 -7.99 11.11
CA ILE A 213 8.17 -6.63 10.60
C ILE A 213 6.93 -6.01 11.24
N LYS A 214 6.95 -4.68 11.48
CA LYS A 214 5.80 -3.95 12.03
C LYS A 214 4.68 -3.79 11.01
N THR A 215 3.46 -3.67 11.51
CA THR A 215 2.28 -3.24 10.76
C THR A 215 1.37 -2.42 11.67
N ALA A 216 0.38 -1.74 11.09
CA ALA A 216 -0.57 -0.91 11.83
C ALA A 216 -2.01 -1.43 11.71
N CYS A 217 -2.89 -0.98 12.59
CA CYS A 217 -4.33 -1.08 12.42
C CYS A 217 -4.75 -0.22 11.23
N PHE A 218 -5.15 -0.85 10.14
CA PHE A 218 -5.48 -0.16 8.91
C PHE A 218 -6.91 0.43 8.93
N PHE A 219 -7.04 1.63 8.35
CA PHE A 219 -8.32 2.33 8.17
C PHE A 219 -8.35 3.00 6.80
N GLY A 220 -9.17 2.52 5.85
CA GLY A 220 -9.25 3.09 4.50
C GLY A 220 -9.91 2.20 3.45
N ILE A 221 -10.37 0.95 3.80
CA ILE A 221 -11.04 0.06 2.86
C ILE A 221 -12.55 0.34 2.81
N MET A 222 -13.21 0.35 3.97
CA MET A 222 -14.68 0.44 4.04
C MET A 222 -15.23 1.70 3.39
N PHE A 223 -14.47 2.80 3.46
CA PHE A 223 -14.80 4.07 2.82
C PHE A 223 -13.83 4.43 1.69
N SER A 224 -13.17 3.45 1.07
CA SER A 224 -12.30 3.69 -0.09
C SER A 224 -13.06 4.46 -1.17
N GLY A 225 -12.44 5.53 -1.71
CA GLY A 225 -13.07 6.49 -2.61
C GLY A 225 -13.94 7.56 -1.93
N ASN A 226 -14.19 7.48 -0.60
CA ASN A 226 -15.01 8.43 0.12
C ASN A 226 -14.58 8.61 1.59
N MET A 227 -13.28 8.75 1.80
CA MET A 227 -12.67 9.06 3.12
C MET A 227 -12.83 10.54 3.42
N THR A 228 -13.90 10.91 4.13
CA THR A 228 -14.16 12.30 4.56
C THR A 228 -13.67 12.55 5.98
N GLU A 229 -13.31 13.80 6.28
CA GLU A 229 -12.92 14.24 7.62
C GLU A 229 -13.97 13.84 8.68
N LYS A 230 -15.26 14.05 8.38
CA LYS A 230 -16.37 13.69 9.28
C LYS A 230 -16.39 12.19 9.65
N ARG A 231 -16.12 11.31 8.66
CA ARG A 231 -16.08 9.86 8.89
C ARG A 231 -14.87 9.46 9.71
N VAL A 232 -13.71 10.04 9.39
CA VAL A 232 -12.47 9.81 10.14
C VAL A 232 -12.62 10.29 11.58
N ALA A 233 -13.04 11.52 11.81
CA ALA A 233 -13.23 12.09 13.14
C ALA A 233 -14.19 11.25 14.00
N ARG A 234 -15.25 10.71 13.38
CA ARG A 234 -16.24 9.87 14.06
C ARG A 234 -15.69 8.51 14.50
N LEU A 235 -14.88 7.86 13.64
CA LEU A 235 -14.38 6.51 13.89
C LEU A 235 -13.06 6.49 14.66
N LEU A 236 -12.25 7.55 14.54
CA LEU A 236 -10.90 7.63 15.11
C LEU A 236 -10.83 7.31 16.61
N PRO A 237 -11.74 7.80 17.49
CA PRO A 237 -11.71 7.44 18.92
C PRO A 237 -11.84 5.92 19.15
N ALA A 238 -12.68 5.25 18.36
CA ALA A 238 -12.85 3.81 18.45
C ALA A 238 -11.63 3.05 17.94
N TYR A 239 -10.99 3.54 16.86
CA TYR A 239 -9.72 3.01 16.35
C TYR A 239 -8.58 3.19 17.35
N ARG A 240 -8.44 4.37 17.98
CA ARG A 240 -7.44 4.61 19.04
C ARG A 240 -7.59 3.64 20.18
N LYS A 241 -8.81 3.45 20.69
CA LYS A 241 -9.10 2.47 21.75
C LYS A 241 -8.74 1.04 21.33
N TYR A 242 -9.08 0.66 20.09
CA TYR A 242 -8.79 -0.66 19.53
C TYR A 242 -7.28 -0.89 19.41
N ALA A 243 -6.55 0.06 18.84
CA ALA A 243 -5.11 0.00 18.62
C ALA A 243 -4.33 0.00 19.94
N ALA A 244 -4.67 0.90 20.88
CA ALA A 244 -4.08 0.94 22.22
C ALA A 244 -4.26 -0.38 22.99
N GLY A 245 -5.41 -1.05 22.79
CA GLY A 245 -5.67 -2.37 23.38
C GLY A 245 -4.74 -3.47 22.88
N ARG A 246 -4.13 -3.27 21.69
CA ARG A 246 -3.24 -4.23 21.02
C ARG A 246 -1.78 -3.79 20.95
N GLY A 247 -1.47 -2.59 21.42
CA GLY A 247 -0.11 -2.03 21.32
C GLY A 247 0.34 -1.83 19.87
N CYS A 248 -0.57 -1.48 18.96
CA CYS A 248 -0.26 -1.22 17.56
C CYS A 248 -0.56 0.23 17.16
N GLU A 249 0.10 0.69 16.12
CA GLU A 249 -0.11 1.98 15.47
C GLU A 249 -1.38 1.97 14.61
N ILE A 250 -1.79 3.12 14.08
CA ILE A 250 -2.93 3.26 13.17
C ILE A 250 -2.42 3.81 11.84
N GLU A 251 -2.88 3.26 10.73
CA GLU A 251 -2.68 3.83 9.41
C GLU A 251 -4.01 4.22 8.79
N ILE A 252 -4.16 5.49 8.45
CA ILE A 252 -5.36 6.05 7.81
C ILE A 252 -5.00 6.43 6.38
N LEU A 253 -5.69 5.81 5.42
CA LEU A 253 -5.40 5.96 4.00
C LEU A 253 -6.30 7.00 3.34
N PHE A 254 -5.67 7.87 2.55
CA PHE A 254 -6.32 8.84 1.68
C PHE A 254 -5.79 8.73 0.24
N HIS A 255 -6.59 9.23 -0.71
CA HIS A 255 -6.20 9.39 -2.11
C HIS A 255 -6.46 10.83 -2.53
N PRO A 256 -5.60 11.79 -2.15
CA PRO A 256 -5.75 13.19 -2.56
C PRO A 256 -5.62 13.30 -4.08
N GLY A 257 -6.62 13.93 -4.74
CA GLY A 257 -6.63 14.05 -6.19
C GLY A 257 -7.64 13.17 -6.93
N TYR A 258 -8.18 12.14 -6.28
CA TYR A 258 -9.32 11.35 -6.78
C TYR A 258 -10.67 11.90 -6.29
N VAL A 259 -10.79 13.22 -6.18
CA VAL A 259 -12.11 13.83 -5.89
C VAL A 259 -12.80 13.97 -7.22
N SER A 260 -13.77 13.09 -7.46
CA SER A 260 -14.79 13.25 -8.50
C SER A 260 -15.74 14.39 -8.15
#